data_5265d88b86ca476e9bdd9211aad8cb97
#
_entry.id   5265d88b86ca476e9bdd9211aad8cb97
#
_cell.length_a   1.000
_cell.length_b   1.000
_cell.length_c   1.000
_cell.angle_alpha   90.00
_cell.angle_beta   90.00
_cell.angle_gamma   90.00
#
_symmetry.space_group_name_H-M   'P 1'
#
loop_
_entity.id
_entity.type
_entity.pdbx_description
1 polymer ?
#
loop_
_entity_poly.entity_id
_entity_poly.type
_entity_poly.pdbx_seq_one_letter_code
_entity_poly.pdbx_strand_id
1 'polypeptide(L)'
;MGDSIIYKLKSGKPNKFLNFLSGFAGLAIPDAFFRQRLQGLLAQAPKHPDYDYIRKRVDYYIKTNQPFHVSDTNRLTRERSWIYYTGRIGDYTRKMFHTAYFFDQHDVTRWFPKCFRWNFCPGDVYFTPDTPTVVKSRLLTGDNSNSVILKLDKLRHFMFVHDTIPFRQKKDMAIFRGKIR
;
A
#
# COMPACT_ATOMS: atom_id res chain seq x y z
N MET A 1 -3.56 18.53 24.57
CA MET A 1 -2.62 17.73 23.75
C MET A 1 -2.31 18.54 22.51
N GLY A 2 -1.11 19.09 22.40
CA GLY A 2 -0.75 19.90 21.24
C GLY A 2 -0.59 18.99 20.00
N ASP A 3 -1.23 19.36 18.90
CA ASP A 3 -1.07 18.66 17.62
C ASP A 3 0.39 18.67 17.23
N SER A 4 0.93 17.51 16.88
CA SER A 4 2.33 17.42 16.46
C SER A 4 2.52 18.25 15.17
N ILE A 5 3.68 18.88 15.02
CA ILE A 5 4.05 19.63 13.81
C ILE A 5 3.85 18.77 12.55
N ILE A 6 4.14 17.48 12.65
CA ILE A 6 3.96 16.51 11.55
C ILE A 6 2.49 16.37 11.17
N TYR A 7 1.56 16.38 12.13
CA TYR A 7 0.13 16.33 11.85
C TYR A 7 -0.34 17.60 11.13
N LYS A 8 0.08 18.77 11.59
CA LYS A 8 -0.24 20.05 10.94
C LYS A 8 0.27 20.13 9.50
N LEU A 9 1.48 19.62 9.23
CA LEU A 9 2.06 19.58 7.89
C LEU A 9 1.36 18.59 6.95
N LYS A 10 0.73 17.56 7.50
CA LYS A 10 0.04 16.51 6.72
C LYS A 10 -1.48 16.66 6.68
N SER A 11 -2.04 17.67 7.35
CA SER A 11 -3.48 17.90 7.33
C SER A 11 -3.95 18.44 5.97
N GLY A 12 -5.11 17.97 5.53
CA GLY A 12 -5.73 18.36 4.28
C GLY A 12 -5.45 17.43 3.09
N LYS A 13 -5.88 17.84 1.91
CA LYS A 13 -5.71 17.06 0.67
C LYS A 13 -4.25 17.12 0.22
N PRO A 14 -3.58 15.97 0.05
CA PRO A 14 -2.20 15.95 -0.42
C PRO A 14 -2.06 16.65 -1.78
N ASN A 15 -1.04 17.48 -1.92
CA ASN A 15 -0.73 18.10 -3.20
C ASN A 15 -0.12 17.05 -4.14
N LYS A 16 -0.78 16.81 -5.27
CA LYS A 16 -0.36 15.82 -6.26
C LYS A 16 1.06 16.10 -6.78
N PHE A 17 1.37 17.36 -7.07
CA PHE A 17 2.70 17.76 -7.54
C PHE A 17 3.78 17.46 -6.50
N LEU A 18 3.57 17.87 -5.25
CA LEU A 18 4.52 17.61 -4.15
C LEU A 18 4.69 16.12 -3.89
N ASN A 19 3.61 15.32 -4.01
CA ASN A 19 3.70 13.87 -3.87
C ASN A 19 4.58 13.22 -4.95
N PHE A 20 4.42 13.66 -6.21
CA PHE A 20 5.28 13.17 -7.29
C PHE A 20 6.73 13.66 -7.13
N LEU A 21 6.92 14.93 -6.77
CA LEU A 21 8.26 15.48 -6.54
C LEU A 21 8.99 14.72 -5.42
N SER A 22 8.33 14.47 -4.30
CA SER A 22 8.91 13.69 -3.19
C SER A 22 9.16 12.22 -3.60
N GLY A 23 8.27 11.64 -4.41
CA GLY A 23 8.47 10.30 -4.97
C GLY A 23 9.73 10.23 -5.84
N PHE A 24 9.92 11.18 -6.76
CA PHE A 24 11.13 11.25 -7.58
C PHE A 24 12.38 11.50 -6.74
N ALA A 25 12.35 12.43 -5.78
CA ALA A 25 13.46 12.65 -4.86
C ALA A 25 13.81 11.38 -4.07
N GLY A 26 12.78 10.62 -3.66
CA GLY A 26 12.96 9.32 -3.01
C GLY A 26 13.72 8.30 -3.86
N LEU A 27 13.56 8.33 -5.20
CA LEU A 27 14.30 7.42 -6.10
C LEU A 27 15.80 7.69 -6.12
N ALA A 28 16.26 8.90 -5.77
CA ALA A 28 17.68 9.24 -5.69
C ALA A 28 18.40 8.54 -4.53
N ILE A 29 17.65 8.06 -3.52
CA ILE A 29 18.24 7.33 -2.40
C ILE A 29 18.45 5.87 -2.82
N PRO A 30 19.67 5.31 -2.77
CA PRO A 30 19.93 3.94 -3.16
C PRO A 30 19.12 2.93 -2.33
N ASP A 31 18.50 1.96 -2.99
CA ASP A 31 17.71 0.90 -2.32
C ASP A 31 18.59 0.03 -1.39
N ALA A 32 19.89 -0.05 -1.63
CA ALA A 32 20.82 -0.76 -0.76
C ALA A 32 20.80 -0.23 0.67
N PHE A 33 20.63 1.08 0.85
CA PHE A 33 20.51 1.70 2.16
C PHE A 33 19.34 1.14 2.97
N PHE A 34 18.20 0.92 2.32
CA PHE A 34 17.00 0.36 2.96
C PHE A 34 17.19 -1.12 3.27
N ARG A 35 17.73 -1.89 2.32
CA ARG A 35 17.94 -3.34 2.49
C ARG A 35 18.89 -3.66 3.65
N GLN A 36 19.95 -2.89 3.81
CA GLN A 36 20.90 -3.07 4.91
C GLN A 36 20.26 -2.84 6.29
N ARG A 37 19.27 -1.94 6.36
CA ARG A 37 18.60 -1.59 7.62
C ARG A 37 17.43 -2.52 7.98
N LEU A 38 16.91 -3.27 7.03
CA LEU A 38 15.71 -4.09 7.21
C LEU A 38 15.83 -5.05 8.39
N GLN A 39 16.92 -5.78 8.47
CA GLN A 39 17.12 -6.78 9.55
C GLN A 39 17.15 -6.11 10.93
N GLY A 40 17.82 -4.98 11.05
CA GLY A 40 17.84 -4.21 12.29
C GLY A 40 16.46 -3.72 12.73
N LEU A 41 15.65 -3.24 11.77
CA LEU A 41 14.28 -2.80 12.04
C LEU A 41 13.38 -3.97 12.46
N LEU A 42 13.49 -5.11 11.79
CA LEU A 42 12.72 -6.30 12.14
C LEU A 42 13.09 -6.83 13.52
N ALA A 43 14.38 -6.81 13.89
CA ALA A 43 14.84 -7.20 15.22
C ALA A 43 14.36 -6.25 16.34
N GLN A 44 14.11 -4.99 16.01
CA GLN A 44 13.58 -4.00 16.95
C GLN A 44 12.04 -4.03 17.06
N ALA A 45 11.34 -4.56 16.07
CA ALA A 45 9.89 -4.55 16.01
C ALA A 45 9.22 -5.15 17.26
N PRO A 46 9.69 -6.29 17.86
CA PRO A 46 9.09 -6.84 19.07
C PRO A 46 9.21 -5.93 20.30
N LYS A 47 10.13 -4.95 20.28
CA LYS A 47 10.34 -4.01 21.37
C LYS A 47 9.45 -2.77 21.26
N HIS A 48 8.69 -2.62 20.16
CA HIS A 48 7.82 -1.47 19.96
C HIS A 48 6.62 -1.54 20.92
N PRO A 49 6.22 -0.44 21.57
CA PRO A 49 5.08 -0.42 22.50
C PRO A 49 3.78 -0.96 21.90
N ASP A 50 3.56 -0.71 20.62
CA ASP A 50 2.36 -1.15 19.89
C ASP A 50 2.55 -2.45 19.11
N TYR A 51 3.55 -3.29 19.48
CA TYR A 51 3.89 -4.49 18.71
C TYR A 51 2.71 -5.43 18.50
N ASP A 52 1.92 -5.69 19.53
CA ASP A 52 0.75 -6.57 19.44
C ASP A 52 -0.32 -6.02 18.49
N TYR A 53 -0.53 -4.71 18.51
CA TYR A 53 -1.42 -4.06 17.56
C TYR A 53 -0.88 -4.17 16.12
N ILE A 54 0.41 -3.90 15.93
CA ILE A 54 1.07 -4.02 14.62
C ILE A 54 0.93 -5.44 14.10
N ARG A 55 1.19 -6.46 14.93
CA ARG A 55 1.08 -7.86 14.57
C ARG A 55 -0.33 -8.24 14.14
N LYS A 56 -1.34 -7.86 14.93
CA LYS A 56 -2.75 -8.08 14.56
C LYS A 56 -3.11 -7.42 13.22
N ARG A 57 -2.53 -6.25 12.92
CA ARG A 57 -2.73 -5.58 11.63
C ARG A 57 -2.05 -6.33 10.49
N VAL A 58 -0.85 -6.84 10.70
CA VAL A 58 -0.14 -7.67 9.71
C VAL A 58 -0.94 -8.93 9.41
N ASP A 59 -1.40 -9.65 10.44
CA ASP A 59 -2.21 -10.87 10.29
C ASP A 59 -3.54 -10.58 9.56
N TYR A 60 -4.12 -9.41 9.78
CA TYR A 60 -5.30 -8.98 9.04
C TYR A 60 -4.99 -8.71 7.56
N TYR A 61 -3.85 -8.14 7.23
CA TYR A 61 -3.49 -7.81 5.84
C TYR A 61 -2.98 -9.01 5.06
N ILE A 62 -2.29 -9.93 5.73
CA ILE A 62 -1.68 -11.13 5.14
C ILE A 62 -2.35 -12.35 5.78
N LYS A 63 -3.27 -12.96 5.07
CA LYS A 63 -3.98 -14.17 5.53
C LYS A 63 -3.40 -15.45 4.96
N THR A 64 -2.63 -15.37 3.87
CA THR A 64 -1.96 -16.54 3.32
C THR A 64 -0.81 -16.95 4.23
N ASN A 65 -0.78 -18.22 4.61
CA ASN A 65 0.23 -18.83 5.48
C ASN A 65 0.94 -20.01 4.80
N GLN A 66 0.57 -20.29 3.55
CA GLN A 66 1.18 -21.36 2.77
C GLN A 66 2.21 -20.79 1.78
N PRO A 67 3.36 -21.46 1.62
CA PRO A 67 4.28 -21.14 0.55
C PRO A 67 3.59 -21.24 -0.82
N PHE A 68 3.89 -20.32 -1.70
CA PHE A 68 3.40 -20.35 -3.08
C PHE A 68 4.50 -19.95 -4.05
N HIS A 69 4.38 -20.45 -5.26
CA HIS A 69 5.31 -20.15 -6.33
C HIS A 69 4.76 -19.02 -7.22
N VAL A 70 5.60 -18.04 -7.49
CA VAL A 70 5.30 -17.01 -8.48
C VAL A 70 5.99 -17.36 -9.79
N SER A 71 5.25 -17.39 -10.88
CA SER A 71 5.77 -17.72 -12.22
C SER A 71 7.12 -17.07 -12.53
N ASP A 72 8.03 -17.80 -13.14
CA ASP A 72 9.36 -17.33 -13.53
C ASP A 72 9.34 -16.33 -14.69
N THR A 73 8.24 -16.24 -15.40
CA THR A 73 8.03 -15.25 -16.47
C THR A 73 7.56 -13.91 -15.90
N ASN A 74 8.06 -12.81 -16.48
CA ASN A 74 7.50 -11.50 -16.20
C ASN A 74 6.32 -11.25 -17.13
N ARG A 75 5.14 -11.08 -16.55
CA ARG A 75 3.91 -10.89 -17.33
C ARG A 75 3.16 -9.66 -16.82
N LEU A 76 2.81 -8.78 -17.74
CA LEU A 76 1.88 -7.68 -17.51
C LEU A 76 0.60 -7.96 -18.32
N THR A 77 -0.49 -8.19 -17.61
CA THR A 77 -1.80 -8.41 -18.23
C THR A 77 -2.68 -7.19 -17.94
N ARG A 78 -3.38 -6.72 -18.94
CA ARG A 78 -4.41 -5.70 -18.79
C ARG A 78 -5.76 -6.35 -19.11
N GLU A 79 -6.61 -6.41 -18.11
CA GLU A 79 -7.94 -6.98 -18.24
C GLU A 79 -8.98 -5.99 -17.74
N ARG A 80 -9.88 -5.56 -18.60
CA ARG A 80 -10.88 -4.53 -18.32
C ARG A 80 -10.22 -3.25 -17.78
N SER A 81 -10.42 -2.94 -16.49
CA SER A 81 -9.87 -1.77 -15.81
C SER A 81 -8.67 -2.07 -14.91
N TRP A 82 -8.20 -3.33 -14.87
CA TRP A 82 -7.09 -3.74 -14.02
C TRP A 82 -5.81 -3.97 -14.78
N ILE A 83 -4.72 -3.72 -14.07
CA ILE A 83 -3.38 -4.10 -14.48
C ILE A 83 -2.94 -5.19 -13.52
N TYR A 84 -2.68 -6.37 -14.03
CA TYR A 84 -2.16 -7.49 -13.27
C TYR A 84 -0.72 -7.75 -13.67
N TYR A 85 0.16 -7.71 -12.71
CA TYR A 85 1.58 -7.96 -12.92
C TYR A 85 2.03 -9.19 -12.13
N THR A 86 2.69 -10.11 -12.82
CA THR A 86 3.44 -11.23 -12.24
C THR A 86 4.88 -11.09 -12.64
N GLY A 87 5.82 -11.18 -11.71
CA GLY A 87 7.22 -11.08 -12.05
C GLY A 87 8.09 -10.49 -10.95
N ARG A 88 9.31 -10.12 -11.33
CA ARG A 88 10.27 -9.53 -10.38
C ARG A 88 9.86 -8.13 -9.97
N ILE A 89 10.07 -7.81 -8.70
CA ILE A 89 9.82 -6.48 -8.14
C ILE A 89 10.56 -5.39 -8.94
N GLY A 90 11.80 -5.64 -9.31
CA GLY A 90 12.62 -4.68 -10.07
C GLY A 90 12.10 -4.40 -11.48
N ASP A 91 11.48 -5.37 -12.11
CA ASP A 91 10.94 -5.20 -13.48
C ASP A 91 9.61 -4.45 -13.50
N TYR A 92 8.81 -4.56 -12.42
CA TYR A 92 7.60 -3.76 -12.27
C TYR A 92 7.91 -2.26 -12.30
N THR A 93 8.95 -1.82 -11.59
CA THR A 93 9.33 -0.40 -11.50
C THR A 93 9.60 0.24 -12.86
N ARG A 94 10.09 -0.52 -13.83
CA ARG A 94 10.32 -0.05 -15.20
C ARG A 94 9.02 0.11 -16.00
N LYS A 95 8.03 -0.74 -15.76
CA LYS A 95 6.81 -0.85 -16.57
C LYS A 95 5.69 0.08 -16.13
N MET A 96 5.71 0.51 -14.87
CA MET A 96 4.61 1.24 -14.25
C MET A 96 5.02 2.62 -13.72
N PHE A 97 6.03 3.22 -14.32
CA PHE A 97 6.67 4.46 -13.85
C PHE A 97 5.72 5.67 -13.72
N HIS A 98 4.63 5.70 -14.48
CA HIS A 98 3.76 6.89 -14.55
C HIS A 98 2.60 6.91 -13.57
N THR A 99 2.44 5.91 -12.71
CA THR A 99 1.29 5.81 -11.81
C THR A 99 1.65 6.15 -10.36
N ALA A 100 0.70 6.69 -9.59
CA ALA A 100 0.88 6.90 -8.14
C ALA A 100 1.19 5.58 -7.42
N TYR A 101 0.65 4.46 -7.90
CA TYR A 101 0.94 3.12 -7.37
C TYR A 101 2.42 2.73 -7.48
N PHE A 102 3.14 3.29 -8.47
CA PHE A 102 4.57 3.06 -8.60
C PHE A 102 5.33 3.52 -7.35
N PHE A 103 5.10 4.75 -6.88
CA PHE A 103 5.78 5.28 -5.71
C PHE A 103 5.35 4.56 -4.43
N ASP A 104 4.05 4.29 -4.29
CA ASP A 104 3.52 3.61 -3.10
C ASP A 104 4.08 2.19 -2.94
N GLN A 105 4.17 1.43 -4.04
CA GLN A 105 4.78 0.11 -4.00
C GLN A 105 6.29 0.18 -3.83
N HIS A 106 6.97 1.17 -4.45
CA HIS A 106 8.40 1.33 -4.37
C HIS A 106 8.85 1.61 -2.93
N ASP A 107 8.10 2.41 -2.16
CA ASP A 107 8.36 2.66 -0.74
C ASP A 107 8.48 1.38 0.09
N VAL A 108 7.76 0.33 -0.32
CA VAL A 108 7.79 -0.98 0.34
C VAL A 108 8.81 -1.91 -0.29
N THR A 109 8.80 -2.03 -1.61
CA THR A 109 9.63 -3.02 -2.31
C THR A 109 11.13 -2.71 -2.30
N ARG A 110 11.51 -1.45 -2.12
CA ARG A 110 12.91 -1.03 -2.00
C ARG A 110 13.67 -1.65 -0.82
N TRP A 111 12.93 -2.16 0.18
CA TRP A 111 13.50 -2.87 1.33
C TRP A 111 13.92 -4.30 1.02
N PHE A 112 13.51 -4.84 -0.14
CA PHE A 112 13.72 -6.21 -0.53
C PHE A 112 14.62 -6.33 -1.77
N PRO A 113 15.30 -7.50 -1.97
CA PRO A 113 16.03 -7.77 -3.18
C PRO A 113 15.14 -7.67 -4.43
N LYS A 114 15.63 -7.00 -5.46
CA LYS A 114 14.86 -6.78 -6.71
C LYS A 114 14.56 -8.06 -7.49
N CYS A 115 15.28 -9.14 -7.21
CA CYS A 115 15.04 -10.46 -7.79
C CYS A 115 13.80 -11.16 -7.19
N PHE A 116 13.29 -10.70 -6.04
CA PHE A 116 12.07 -11.27 -5.47
C PHE A 116 10.90 -11.10 -6.41
N ARG A 117 10.05 -12.10 -6.44
CA ARG A 117 8.90 -12.18 -7.33
C ARG A 117 7.61 -12.01 -6.56
N TRP A 118 6.64 -11.44 -7.21
CA TRP A 118 5.32 -11.21 -6.63
C TRP A 118 4.24 -11.16 -7.69
N ASN A 119 2.99 -11.31 -7.24
CA ASN A 119 1.81 -10.95 -8.00
C ASN A 119 1.29 -9.62 -7.46
N PHE A 120 0.97 -8.69 -8.33
CA PHE A 120 0.53 -7.36 -7.97
C PHE A 120 -0.62 -6.88 -8.86
N CYS A 121 -1.75 -6.49 -8.22
CA CYS A 121 -2.93 -5.96 -8.90
C CYS A 121 -3.36 -4.66 -8.24
N PRO A 122 -2.79 -3.50 -8.64
CA PRO A 122 -3.22 -2.21 -8.14
C PRO A 122 -4.60 -1.82 -8.68
N GLY A 123 -5.35 -1.05 -7.90
CA GLY A 123 -6.68 -0.58 -8.26
C GLY A 123 -7.77 -1.12 -7.36
N ASP A 124 -9.01 -0.83 -7.70
CA ASP A 124 -10.16 -1.22 -6.89
C ASP A 124 -10.58 -2.65 -7.27
N VAL A 125 -9.95 -3.62 -6.59
CA VAL A 125 -10.19 -5.06 -6.80
C VAL A 125 -11.46 -5.48 -6.06
N TYR A 126 -12.37 -6.13 -6.77
CA TYR A 126 -13.64 -6.65 -6.24
C TYR A 126 -13.80 -8.16 -6.48
N PHE A 127 -12.71 -8.86 -6.63
CA PHE A 127 -12.64 -10.31 -6.74
C PHE A 127 -11.49 -10.83 -5.86
N THR A 128 -11.47 -12.13 -5.58
CA THR A 128 -10.31 -12.77 -4.95
C THR A 128 -9.44 -13.37 -6.04
N PRO A 129 -8.13 -13.03 -6.10
CA PRO A 129 -7.20 -13.66 -7.03
C PRO A 129 -7.04 -15.16 -6.77
N ASP A 130 -6.76 -15.95 -7.81
CA ASP A 130 -6.55 -17.39 -7.70
C ASP A 130 -5.23 -17.74 -6.96
N THR A 131 -4.28 -16.83 -6.95
CA THR A 131 -2.99 -16.98 -6.27
C THR A 131 -2.71 -15.78 -5.37
N PRO A 132 -1.89 -15.91 -4.31
CA PRO A 132 -1.54 -14.80 -3.45
C PRO A 132 -1.03 -13.61 -4.24
N THR A 133 -1.76 -12.50 -4.14
CA THR A 133 -1.57 -11.28 -4.93
C THR A 133 -1.66 -10.06 -4.03
N VAL A 134 -0.72 -9.15 -4.18
CA VAL A 134 -0.75 -7.86 -3.50
C VAL A 134 -1.78 -6.96 -4.16
N VAL A 135 -2.74 -6.48 -3.38
CA VAL A 135 -3.90 -5.70 -3.82
C VAL A 135 -4.09 -4.46 -2.94
N LYS A 136 -4.87 -3.50 -3.44
CA LYS A 136 -5.26 -2.30 -2.69
C LYS A 136 -6.48 -2.57 -1.78
N SER A 137 -7.41 -3.38 -2.26
CA SER A 137 -8.68 -3.69 -1.60
C SER A 137 -8.97 -5.19 -1.66
N ARG A 138 -9.76 -5.67 -0.72
CA ARG A 138 -10.13 -7.08 -0.58
C ARG A 138 -11.59 -7.22 -0.23
N LEU A 139 -12.27 -8.21 -0.80
CA LEU A 139 -13.60 -8.61 -0.37
C LEU A 139 -13.57 -9.06 1.10
N LEU A 140 -14.63 -8.76 1.84
CA LEU A 140 -14.77 -9.18 3.24
C LEU A 140 -15.41 -10.56 3.37
N THR A 141 -16.09 -11.02 2.32
CA THR A 141 -16.84 -12.29 2.28
C THR A 141 -16.08 -13.37 1.53
N GLY A 142 -16.34 -14.62 1.86
CA GLY A 142 -15.71 -15.78 1.23
C GLY A 142 -14.26 -15.99 1.63
N ASP A 143 -13.58 -16.94 0.97
CA ASP A 143 -12.15 -17.12 1.11
C ASP A 143 -11.42 -15.99 0.37
N ASN A 144 -10.78 -15.13 1.13
CA ASN A 144 -10.06 -13.96 0.62
C ASN A 144 -8.56 -13.99 1.01
N SER A 145 -8.04 -15.17 1.35
CA SER A 145 -6.66 -15.35 1.82
C SER A 145 -5.62 -14.98 0.76
N ASN A 146 -5.94 -15.16 -0.51
CA ASN A 146 -5.07 -14.78 -1.63
C ASN A 146 -4.97 -13.26 -1.88
N SER A 147 -5.79 -12.45 -1.21
CA SER A 147 -5.74 -10.99 -1.32
C SER A 147 -4.87 -10.39 -0.22
N VAL A 148 -3.60 -10.10 -0.52
CA VAL A 148 -2.65 -9.47 0.41
C VAL A 148 -2.78 -7.95 0.29
N ILE A 149 -3.23 -7.29 1.36
CA ILE A 149 -3.49 -5.84 1.31
C ILE A 149 -2.19 -5.06 1.46
N LEU A 150 -1.95 -4.13 0.54
CA LEU A 150 -0.91 -3.12 0.62
C LEU A 150 -1.53 -1.72 0.61
N LYS A 151 -0.97 -0.81 1.40
CA LYS A 151 -1.36 0.59 1.47
C LYS A 151 -1.00 1.33 0.18
N LEU A 152 -1.92 1.31 -0.78
CA LEU A 152 -1.79 1.90 -2.10
C LEU A 152 -2.70 3.13 -2.24
N ASP A 153 -2.38 3.99 -3.21
CA ASP A 153 -3.10 5.25 -3.50
C ASP A 153 -3.13 6.21 -2.30
N LYS A 154 -1.97 6.34 -1.66
CA LYS A 154 -1.79 7.22 -0.49
C LYS A 154 -2.24 8.65 -0.78
N LEU A 155 -2.05 9.10 -2.01
CA LEU A 155 -2.44 10.43 -2.47
C LEU A 155 -3.95 10.69 -2.35
N ARG A 156 -4.80 9.66 -2.53
CA ARG A 156 -6.26 9.81 -2.53
C ARG A 156 -6.91 9.44 -1.20
N HIS A 157 -6.38 8.42 -0.52
CA HIS A 157 -7.08 7.79 0.59
C HIS A 157 -6.49 8.08 1.96
N PHE A 158 -5.27 8.62 2.04
CA PHE A 158 -4.60 8.86 3.31
C PHE A 158 -4.46 10.36 3.57
N MET A 159 -5.61 11.01 3.73
CA MET A 159 -5.71 12.41 4.13
C MET A 159 -5.92 12.51 5.63
N PHE A 160 -5.26 13.49 6.25
CA PHE A 160 -5.52 13.85 7.64
C PHE A 160 -6.42 15.09 7.63
N VAL A 161 -7.55 15.00 8.32
CA VAL A 161 -8.50 16.09 8.47
C VAL A 161 -8.45 16.58 9.91
N HIS A 162 -8.27 17.89 10.08
CA HIS A 162 -8.38 18.51 11.40
C HIS A 162 -9.87 18.71 11.70
N ASP A 163 -10.48 17.72 12.34
CA ASP A 163 -11.88 17.75 12.70
C ASP A 163 -12.01 18.27 14.15
N THR A 164 -12.49 19.49 14.29
CA THR A 164 -12.65 20.15 15.60
C THR A 164 -14.04 19.94 16.21
N ILE A 165 -14.96 19.34 15.45
CA ILE A 165 -16.33 19.12 15.91
C ILE A 165 -16.43 17.75 16.59
N PRO A 166 -16.74 17.67 17.89
CA PRO A 166 -16.99 16.39 18.55
C PRO A 166 -18.09 15.59 17.85
N PHE A 167 -17.93 14.27 17.78
CA PHE A 167 -18.87 13.40 17.04
C PHE A 167 -20.33 13.63 17.41
N ARG A 168 -20.62 13.79 18.72
CA ARG A 168 -21.99 14.03 19.23
C ARG A 168 -22.59 15.39 18.84
N GLN A 169 -21.78 16.33 18.38
CA GLN A 169 -22.22 17.65 17.91
C GLN A 169 -22.34 17.71 16.40
N LYS A 170 -21.99 16.64 15.71
CA LYS A 170 -22.18 16.55 14.26
C LYS A 170 -23.64 16.41 13.91
N LYS A 171 -24.03 16.91 12.75
CA LYS A 171 -25.36 16.71 12.20
C LYS A 171 -25.57 15.22 11.93
N ASP A 172 -26.72 14.69 12.32
CA ASP A 172 -27.14 13.34 11.98
C ASP A 172 -27.54 13.31 10.49
N MET A 173 -26.53 13.17 9.63
CA MET A 173 -26.66 13.27 8.18
C MET A 173 -25.61 12.39 7.49
N ALA A 174 -26.06 11.63 6.51
CA ALA A 174 -25.20 10.92 5.57
C ALA A 174 -25.08 11.71 4.27
N ILE A 175 -23.86 11.91 3.77
CA ILE A 175 -23.58 12.54 2.48
C ILE A 175 -23.02 11.48 1.54
N PHE A 176 -23.70 11.29 0.39
CA PHE A 176 -23.20 10.44 -0.68
C PHE A 176 -22.75 11.30 -1.86
N ARG A 177 -21.51 11.09 -2.31
CA ARG A 177 -20.99 11.66 -3.56
C ARG A 177 -20.34 10.55 -4.38
N GLY A 178 -21.04 10.11 -5.39
CA GLY A 178 -20.57 9.00 -6.24
C GLY A 178 -21.31 8.97 -7.57
N LYS A 179 -20.90 8.02 -8.44
CA LYS A 179 -21.58 7.73 -9.70
C LYS A 179 -22.44 6.49 -9.47
N ILE A 180 -23.74 6.62 -9.69
CA ILE A 180 -24.66 5.49 -9.75
C ILE A 180 -24.49 4.89 -11.14
N ARG A 181 -24.25 3.59 -11.22
CA ARG A 181 -24.20 2.81 -12.48
C ARG A 181 -25.44 1.94 -12.58
#